data_f6cd286a224bc52a2aee949abb146ba3
#
_entry.id   f6cd286a224bc52a2aee949abb146ba3
#
_cell.length_a   1.000
_cell.length_b   1.000
_cell.length_c   1.000
_cell.angle_alpha   90.00
_cell.angle_beta   90.00
_cell.angle_gamma   90.00
#
_symmetry.space_group_name_H-M   'P 1'
#
loop_
_entity.id
_entity.type
_entity.pdbx_description
1 polymer ?
#
loop_
_entity_poly.entity_id
_entity_poly.type
_entity_poly.pdbx_seq_one_letter_code
_entity_poly.pdbx_strand_id
1 'polypeptide(L)'
;DALRLYENILRLDADNLAANIFLGNYYYLMAEREKKKLESDYRKISSPTKMQYARYRDGLSKLFATGYEKARSSLQKVVLRFPSTEAKKTLDKILLIEKEVNR
;
A
#
# COMPACT_ATOMS: atom_id res chain seq x y z
N ASP A 1 -9.52 15.17 -11.50
CA ASP A 1 -8.93 13.90 -11.89
C ASP A 1 -9.62 12.73 -11.19
N ALA A 2 -9.31 11.51 -11.63
CA ALA A 2 -10.00 10.32 -11.14
C ALA A 2 -9.74 10.09 -9.63
N LEU A 3 -8.52 10.33 -9.16
CA LEU A 3 -8.19 10.14 -7.75
C LEU A 3 -9.07 11.02 -6.86
N ARG A 4 -9.14 12.31 -7.17
CA ARG A 4 -9.93 13.24 -6.38
C ARG A 4 -11.42 12.91 -6.44
N LEU A 5 -11.90 12.50 -7.61
CA LEU A 5 -13.29 12.10 -7.78
C LEU A 5 -13.66 10.93 -6.85
N TYR A 6 -12.85 9.88 -6.86
CA TYR A 6 -13.13 8.71 -6.04
C TYR A 6 -12.92 8.98 -4.54
N GLU A 7 -11.97 9.82 -4.17
CA GLU A 7 -11.82 10.25 -2.78
C GLU A 7 -13.07 11.00 -2.31
N ASN A 8 -13.63 11.85 -3.16
CA ASN A 8 -14.87 12.56 -2.85
C ASN A 8 -16.06 11.61 -2.71
N ILE A 9 -16.13 10.59 -3.57
CA ILE A 9 -17.18 9.58 -3.48
C ILE A 9 -17.11 8.86 -2.13
N LEU A 10 -15.91 8.49 -1.67
CA LEU A 10 -15.76 7.81 -0.37
C LEU A 10 -16.13 8.70 0.81
N ARG A 11 -15.98 10.02 0.68
CA ARG A 11 -16.43 10.93 1.74
C ARG A 11 -17.95 10.91 1.91
N LEU A 12 -18.67 10.74 0.81
CA LEU A 12 -20.13 10.71 0.82
C LEU A 12 -20.68 9.31 1.07
N ASP A 13 -19.95 8.29 0.64
CA ASP A 13 -20.35 6.89 0.75
C ASP A 13 -19.09 6.04 0.96
N ALA A 14 -18.73 5.81 2.22
CA ALA A 14 -17.50 5.12 2.60
C ALA A 14 -17.44 3.67 2.11
N ASP A 15 -18.58 3.08 1.79
CA ASP A 15 -18.67 1.70 1.34
C ASP A 15 -18.89 1.57 -0.17
N ASN A 16 -18.77 2.67 -0.91
CA ASN A 16 -18.92 2.64 -2.36
C ASN A 16 -17.94 1.65 -2.98
N LEU A 17 -18.47 0.65 -3.69
CA LEU A 17 -17.67 -0.44 -4.21
C LEU A 17 -16.65 0.04 -5.26
N ALA A 18 -17.11 0.79 -6.26
CA ALA A 18 -16.23 1.28 -7.33
C ALA A 18 -15.09 2.14 -6.80
N ALA A 19 -15.39 3.03 -5.84
CA ALA A 19 -14.38 3.89 -5.26
C ALA A 19 -13.37 3.10 -4.44
N ASN A 20 -13.81 2.11 -3.67
CA ASN A 20 -12.89 1.26 -2.90
C ASN A 20 -12.01 0.39 -3.80
N ILE A 21 -12.55 -0.11 -4.92
CA ILE A 21 -11.74 -0.86 -5.88
C ILE A 21 -10.67 0.05 -6.48
N PHE A 22 -11.07 1.23 -6.97
CA PHE A 22 -10.12 2.16 -7.58
C PHE A 22 -9.04 2.59 -6.60
N LEU A 23 -9.43 3.06 -5.42
CA LEU A 23 -8.47 3.59 -4.46
C LEU A 23 -7.59 2.50 -3.85
N GLY A 24 -8.15 1.33 -3.62
CA GLY A 24 -7.36 0.20 -3.13
C GLY A 24 -6.24 -0.15 -4.09
N ASN A 25 -6.56 -0.26 -5.38
CA ASN A 25 -5.56 -0.56 -6.41
C ASN A 25 -4.59 0.60 -6.60
N TYR A 26 -5.09 1.83 -6.57
CA TYR A 26 -4.26 3.03 -6.73
C TYR A 26 -3.20 3.11 -5.64
N TYR A 27 -3.62 3.03 -4.37
CA TYR A 27 -2.68 3.13 -3.26
C TYR A 27 -1.70 1.96 -3.23
N TYR A 28 -2.15 0.76 -3.60
CA TYR A 28 -1.26 -0.40 -3.67
C TYR A 28 -0.17 -0.19 -4.73
N LEU A 29 -0.54 0.23 -5.94
CA LEU A 29 0.42 0.45 -7.02
C LEU A 29 1.39 1.59 -6.71
N MET A 30 0.91 2.66 -6.08
CA MET A 30 1.77 3.75 -5.65
C MET A 30 2.77 3.29 -4.60
N ALA A 31 2.30 2.50 -3.62
CA ALA A 31 3.16 1.97 -2.56
C ALA A 31 4.21 1.02 -3.13
N GLU A 32 3.83 0.17 -4.09
CA GLU A 32 4.77 -0.74 -4.75
C GLU A 32 5.87 0.03 -5.47
N ARG A 33 5.52 1.10 -6.15
CA ARG A 33 6.48 1.96 -6.85
C ARG A 33 7.47 2.58 -5.86
N GLU A 34 6.96 3.12 -4.76
CA GLU A 34 7.80 3.74 -3.74
C GLU A 34 8.69 2.70 -3.04
N LYS A 35 8.17 1.50 -2.79
CA LYS A 35 8.94 0.43 -2.18
C LYS A 35 10.11 0.03 -3.05
N LYS A 36 9.88 -0.14 -4.36
CA LYS A 36 10.94 -0.45 -5.31
C LYS A 36 12.03 0.62 -5.34
N LYS A 37 11.63 1.88 -5.25
CA LYS A 37 12.57 3.00 -5.21
C LYS A 37 13.43 2.96 -3.95
N LEU A 38 12.80 2.75 -2.79
CA LEU A 38 13.53 2.63 -1.52
C LEU A 38 14.52 1.48 -1.57
N GLU A 39 14.11 0.32 -2.05
CA GLU A 39 14.98 -0.85 -2.16
C GLU A 39 16.12 -0.61 -3.13
N SER A 40 15.84 0.00 -4.28
CA SER A 40 16.84 0.30 -5.29
C SER A 40 17.89 1.28 -4.76
N ASP A 41 17.44 2.35 -4.12
CA ASP A 41 18.36 3.35 -3.57
C ASP A 41 19.24 2.76 -2.47
N TYR A 42 18.67 1.91 -1.60
CA TYR A 42 19.43 1.27 -0.54
C TYR A 42 20.49 0.30 -1.12
N ARG A 43 20.14 -0.47 -2.16
CA ARG A 43 21.08 -1.41 -2.80
C ARG A 43 22.26 -0.74 -3.45
N LYS A 44 22.14 0.55 -3.80
CA LYS A 44 23.27 1.31 -4.38
C LYS A 44 24.34 1.65 -3.38
N ILE A 45 24.06 1.53 -2.09
CA ILE A 45 25.02 1.80 -1.03
C ILE A 45 25.88 0.56 -0.83
N SER A 46 27.20 0.67 -1.06
CA SER A 46 28.09 -0.50 -1.04
C SER A 46 28.36 -1.03 0.35
N SER A 47 28.37 -0.18 1.37
CA SER A 47 28.60 -0.58 2.75
C SER A 47 27.73 0.26 3.68
N PRO A 48 26.44 -0.10 3.79
CA PRO A 48 25.52 0.74 4.57
C PRO A 48 25.91 0.83 6.02
N THR A 49 25.84 2.04 6.57
CA THR A 49 26.01 2.26 8.00
C THR A 49 24.74 1.84 8.73
N LYS A 50 24.86 1.71 10.08
CA LYS A 50 23.68 1.43 10.92
C LYS A 50 22.60 2.51 10.76
N MET A 51 23.02 3.76 10.62
CA MET A 51 22.10 4.88 10.41
C MET A 51 21.37 4.76 9.06
N GLN A 52 22.10 4.41 8.00
CA GLN A 52 21.49 4.23 6.68
C GLN A 52 20.52 3.07 6.68
N TYR A 53 20.86 1.97 7.33
CA TYR A 53 19.95 0.84 7.48
C TYR A 53 18.70 1.23 8.26
N ALA A 54 18.86 1.95 9.36
CA ALA A 54 17.74 2.41 10.18
C ALA A 54 16.81 3.33 9.39
N ARG A 55 17.36 4.23 8.58
CA ARG A 55 16.57 5.11 7.72
C ARG A 55 15.77 4.32 6.68
N TYR A 56 16.41 3.30 6.10
CA TYR A 56 15.74 2.44 5.13
C TYR A 56 14.56 1.71 5.78
N ARG A 57 14.77 1.12 6.96
CA ARG A 57 13.72 0.42 7.71
C ARG A 57 12.60 1.38 8.12
N ASP A 58 12.94 2.58 8.56
CA ASP A 58 11.97 3.60 8.91
C ASP A 58 11.14 4.03 7.70
N GLY A 59 11.79 4.18 6.55
CA GLY A 59 11.11 4.49 5.29
C GLY A 59 10.10 3.44 4.90
N LEU A 60 10.46 2.15 5.04
CA LEU A 60 9.53 1.05 4.78
C LEU A 60 8.33 1.08 5.73
N SER A 61 8.55 1.34 7.01
CA SER A 61 7.47 1.42 8.00
C SER A 61 6.51 2.56 7.69
N LYS A 62 7.04 3.73 7.35
CA LYS A 62 6.21 4.89 6.98
C LYS A 62 5.43 4.63 5.71
N LEU A 63 6.07 4.01 4.72
CA LEU A 63 5.41 3.67 3.48
C LEU A 63 4.27 2.69 3.72
N PHE A 64 4.48 1.71 4.60
CA PHE A 64 3.41 0.77 4.93
C PHE A 64 2.23 1.51 5.56
N ALA A 65 2.48 2.36 6.54
CA ALA A 65 1.42 3.08 7.24
C ALA A 65 0.64 4.04 6.32
N THR A 66 1.31 4.68 5.35
CA THR A 66 0.68 5.69 4.50
C THR A 66 0.15 5.16 3.18
N GLY A 67 0.68 4.05 2.69
CA GLY A 67 0.30 3.49 1.38
C GLY A 67 -0.43 2.17 1.48
N TYR A 68 0.27 1.14 1.97
CA TYR A 68 -0.29 -0.21 2.01
C TYR A 68 -1.50 -0.31 2.95
N GLU A 69 -1.49 0.40 4.08
CA GLU A 69 -2.65 0.39 4.98
C GLU A 69 -3.89 0.99 4.33
N LYS A 70 -3.73 2.07 3.58
CA LYS A 70 -4.85 2.66 2.84
C LYS A 70 -5.41 1.70 1.81
N ALA A 71 -4.51 1.02 1.08
CA ALA A 71 -4.90 0.02 0.10
C ALA A 71 -5.65 -1.12 0.79
N ARG A 72 -5.11 -1.62 1.90
CA ARG A 72 -5.72 -2.72 2.65
C ARG A 72 -7.12 -2.35 3.13
N SER A 73 -7.29 -1.18 3.69
CA SER A 73 -8.58 -0.70 4.19
C SER A 73 -9.66 -0.72 3.10
N SER A 74 -9.33 -0.19 1.92
CA SER A 74 -10.26 -0.18 0.79
C SER A 74 -10.54 -1.58 0.25
N LEU A 75 -9.51 -2.41 0.10
CA LEU A 75 -9.67 -3.76 -0.46
C LEU A 75 -10.41 -4.71 0.49
N GLN A 76 -10.25 -4.53 1.80
CA GLN A 76 -11.03 -5.30 2.78
C GLN A 76 -12.53 -5.02 2.64
N LYS A 77 -12.90 -3.76 2.39
CA LYS A 77 -14.29 -3.42 2.14
C LYS A 77 -14.83 -4.08 0.88
N VAL A 78 -13.98 -4.19 -0.15
CA VAL A 78 -14.36 -4.87 -1.38
C VAL A 78 -14.69 -6.34 -1.12
N VAL A 79 -13.79 -7.08 -0.43
CA VAL A 79 -13.99 -8.52 -0.22
C VAL A 79 -15.13 -8.83 0.76
N LEU A 80 -15.51 -7.87 1.60
CA LEU A 80 -16.67 -8.05 2.47
C LEU A 80 -18.00 -8.07 1.69
N ARG A 81 -18.04 -7.38 0.56
CA ARG A 81 -19.28 -7.23 -0.21
C ARG A 81 -19.27 -8.00 -1.53
N PHE A 82 -18.10 -8.43 -1.98
CA PHE A 82 -17.94 -9.01 -3.29
C PHE A 82 -16.78 -10.01 -3.27
N PRO A 83 -16.99 -11.25 -3.76
CA PRO A 83 -15.92 -12.27 -3.74
C PRO A 83 -14.89 -12.00 -4.84
N SER A 84 -14.04 -11.01 -4.63
CA SER A 84 -13.02 -10.63 -5.61
C SER A 84 -11.72 -11.41 -5.39
N THR A 85 -11.38 -12.28 -6.32
CA THR A 85 -10.10 -13.00 -6.30
C THR A 85 -8.92 -12.03 -6.40
N GLU A 86 -9.06 -10.99 -7.23
CA GLU A 86 -8.01 -9.99 -7.41
C GLU A 86 -7.72 -9.26 -6.11
N ALA A 87 -8.78 -8.80 -5.41
CA ALA A 87 -8.61 -8.09 -4.14
C ALA A 87 -7.99 -9.00 -3.08
N LYS A 88 -8.38 -10.27 -3.03
CA LYS A 88 -7.79 -11.23 -2.08
C LYS A 88 -6.32 -11.44 -2.34
N LYS A 89 -5.91 -11.58 -3.60
CA LYS A 89 -4.50 -11.74 -3.95
C LYS A 89 -3.68 -10.52 -3.52
N THR A 90 -4.21 -9.33 -3.74
CA THR A 90 -3.52 -8.10 -3.34
C THR A 90 -3.41 -8.02 -1.82
N LEU A 91 -4.49 -8.36 -1.10
CA LEU A 91 -4.47 -8.39 0.37
C LEU A 91 -3.43 -9.38 0.90
N ASP A 92 -3.29 -10.54 0.27
CA ASP A 92 -2.28 -11.52 0.66
C ASP A 92 -0.87 -10.97 0.46
N LYS A 93 -0.63 -10.25 -0.64
CA LYS A 93 0.66 -9.61 -0.88
C LYS A 93 0.95 -8.54 0.17
N ILE A 94 -0.06 -7.75 0.54
CA ILE A 94 0.09 -6.73 1.58
C ILE A 94 0.45 -7.37 2.92
N LEU A 95 -0.16 -8.50 3.24
CA LEU A 95 0.16 -9.23 4.48
C LEU A 95 1.62 -9.68 4.50
N LEU A 96 2.14 -10.19 3.39
CA LEU A 96 3.55 -10.58 3.29
C LEU A 96 4.48 -9.38 3.45
N ILE A 97 4.11 -8.24 2.87
CA ILE A 97 4.89 -7.00 3.00
C ILE A 97 4.88 -6.53 4.46
N GLU A 98 3.75 -6.63 5.14
CA GLU A 98 3.65 -6.28 6.56
C GLU A 98 4.63 -7.10 7.40
N LYS A 99 4.70 -8.41 7.15
CA LYS A 99 5.64 -9.28 7.86
C LYS A 99 7.08 -8.90 7.59
N GLU A 100 7.40 -8.54 6.36
CA GLU A 100 8.74 -8.08 5.98
C GLU A 100 9.11 -6.78 6.71
N VAL A 101 8.19 -5.83 6.75
CA VAL A 101 8.39 -4.52 7.38
C VAL A 101 8.55 -4.64 8.89
N ASN A 102 7.83 -5.57 9.51
CA ASN A 102 7.84 -5.76 10.97
C ASN A 102 8.89 -6.77 11.47
N ARG A 103 9.71 -7.25 10.56
CA ARG A 103 10.73 -8.26 10.88
C ARG A 103 11.80 -7.76 11.86
#